data_01a7e47bb0385ba332f29a26fcf883e4
#
_entry.id   01a7e47bb0385ba332f29a26fcf883e4
#
_cell.length_a   1.000
_cell.length_b   1.000
_cell.length_c   1.000
_cell.angle_alpha   90.00
_cell.angle_beta   90.00
_cell.angle_gamma   90.00
#
_symmetry.space_group_name_H-M   'P 1'
#
loop_
_entity.id
_entity.type
_entity.pdbx_description
1 polymer ?
#
loop_
_entity_poly.entity_id
_entity_poly.type
_entity_poly.pdbx_seq_one_letter_code
_entity_poly.pdbx_strand_id
1 'polypeptide(L)'
;MITYKKIAELAARFISKPKVLKFGFNISPMYRRTSAKVIYISEDFLKIQIRLPFSYKNANYVNTIFGGSMFSAVDPFPMTQLMNLIGDDYVVWDKAAEIFFRRPAKEDLYAEFIYTEEELEEIKQKAHEQNEFEIVVTTKLTNKDKSIVYCEVRKRVYIANKAFFKEKQKARINKKAK
;
A
#
# COMPACT_ATOMS: atom_id res chain seq x y z
N MET A 1 -7.06 -4.28 -22.68
CA MET A 1 -5.80 -4.21 -21.90
C MET A 1 -5.86 -5.23 -20.78
N ILE A 2 -4.92 -6.18 -20.71
CA ILE A 2 -4.87 -7.19 -19.63
C ILE A 2 -4.41 -6.45 -18.37
N THR A 3 -5.23 -6.48 -17.32
CA THR A 3 -4.90 -5.84 -16.04
C THR A 3 -3.86 -6.64 -15.27
N TYR A 4 -2.97 -5.97 -14.52
CA TYR A 4 -1.99 -6.62 -13.63
C TYR A 4 -2.65 -7.66 -12.71
N LYS A 5 -3.90 -7.42 -12.23
CA LYS A 5 -4.66 -8.36 -11.41
C LYS A 5 -4.87 -9.70 -12.13
N LYS A 6 -5.30 -9.71 -13.39
CA LYS A 6 -5.51 -10.94 -14.18
C LYS A 6 -4.22 -11.74 -14.40
N ILE A 7 -3.10 -11.03 -14.66
CA ILE A 7 -1.79 -11.68 -14.81
C ILE A 7 -1.36 -12.32 -13.49
N ALA A 8 -1.53 -11.61 -12.38
CA ALA A 8 -1.21 -12.12 -11.05
C ALA A 8 -2.08 -13.33 -10.66
N GLU A 9 -3.38 -13.31 -10.97
CA GLU A 9 -4.29 -14.43 -10.73
C GLU A 9 -3.91 -15.68 -11.54
N LEU A 10 -3.49 -15.50 -12.80
CA LEU A 10 -3.02 -16.61 -13.62
C LEU A 10 -1.71 -17.21 -13.10
N ALA A 11 -0.75 -16.35 -12.75
CA ALA A 11 0.53 -16.78 -12.20
C ALA A 11 0.39 -17.46 -10.82
N ALA A 12 -0.59 -17.02 -10.01
CA ALA A 12 -0.88 -17.59 -8.69
C ALA A 12 -1.41 -19.04 -8.73
N ARG A 13 -1.75 -19.58 -9.91
CA ARG A 13 -2.07 -21.01 -10.08
C ARG A 13 -0.84 -21.91 -9.98
N PHE A 14 0.35 -21.38 -10.22
CA PHE A 14 1.61 -22.13 -10.26
C PHE A 14 2.60 -21.73 -9.18
N ILE A 15 2.47 -20.52 -8.63
CA ILE A 15 3.40 -19.93 -7.67
C ILE A 15 2.58 -19.27 -6.57
N SER A 16 3.05 -19.31 -5.31
CA SER A 16 2.32 -18.67 -4.21
C SER A 16 2.06 -17.18 -4.48
N LYS A 17 0.87 -16.72 -4.14
CA LYS A 17 0.41 -15.34 -4.38
C LYS A 17 1.37 -14.26 -3.83
N PRO A 18 1.99 -14.41 -2.63
CA PRO A 18 3.02 -13.49 -2.14
C PRO A 18 4.23 -13.38 -3.06
N LYS A 19 4.71 -14.50 -3.60
CA LYS A 19 5.85 -14.53 -4.54
C LYS A 19 5.50 -13.83 -5.84
N VAL A 20 4.30 -14.06 -6.37
CA VAL A 20 3.80 -13.38 -7.57
C VAL A 20 3.73 -11.88 -7.35
N LEU A 21 3.19 -11.42 -6.22
CA LEU A 21 3.11 -9.99 -5.89
C LEU A 21 4.49 -9.37 -5.69
N LYS A 22 5.38 -10.01 -4.94
CA LYS A 22 6.75 -9.55 -4.75
C LYS A 22 7.48 -9.37 -6.08
N PHE A 23 7.39 -10.36 -6.96
CA PHE A 23 7.98 -10.29 -8.30
C PHE A 23 7.31 -9.19 -9.14
N GLY A 24 5.97 -9.17 -9.17
CA GLY A 24 5.18 -8.21 -9.93
C GLY A 24 5.49 -6.76 -9.57
N PHE A 25 5.59 -6.43 -8.28
CA PHE A 25 6.01 -5.10 -7.86
C PHE A 25 7.43 -4.78 -8.33
N ASN A 26 8.37 -5.69 -8.12
CA ASN A 26 9.78 -5.46 -8.43
C ASN A 26 10.08 -5.31 -9.94
N ILE A 27 9.24 -5.85 -10.82
CA ILE A 27 9.37 -5.69 -12.28
C ILE A 27 8.46 -4.59 -12.84
N SER A 28 7.41 -4.20 -12.12
CA SER A 28 6.47 -3.18 -12.57
C SER A 28 7.19 -1.86 -12.89
N PRO A 29 7.00 -1.29 -14.08
CA PRO A 29 7.60 -0.01 -14.43
C PRO A 29 7.21 1.12 -13.47
N MET A 30 6.01 1.07 -12.94
CA MET A 30 5.50 2.03 -11.94
C MET A 30 6.35 1.99 -10.67
N TYR A 31 6.52 0.80 -10.06
CA TYR A 31 7.23 0.67 -8.80
C TYR A 31 8.75 0.76 -8.95
N ARG A 32 9.31 0.28 -10.06
CA ARG A 32 10.76 0.41 -10.36
C ARG A 32 11.25 1.86 -10.39
N ARG A 33 10.38 2.81 -10.79
CA ARG A 33 10.72 4.24 -10.81
C ARG A 33 10.89 4.84 -9.41
N THR A 34 10.31 4.22 -8.39
CA THR A 34 10.52 4.65 -6.99
C THR A 34 11.93 4.33 -6.49
N SER A 35 12.66 3.44 -7.18
CA SER A 35 13.93 2.82 -6.77
C SER A 35 13.81 1.85 -5.60
N ALA A 36 12.64 1.71 -4.98
CA ALA A 36 12.40 0.75 -3.91
C ALA A 36 12.28 -0.69 -4.41
N LYS A 37 12.42 -1.63 -3.50
CA LYS A 37 12.25 -3.07 -3.74
C LYS A 37 11.43 -3.69 -2.62
N VAL A 38 10.49 -4.54 -2.99
CA VAL A 38 9.84 -5.46 -2.05
C VAL A 38 10.84 -6.56 -1.72
N ILE A 39 11.24 -6.66 -0.46
CA ILE A 39 12.22 -7.65 0.00
C ILE A 39 11.56 -8.89 0.63
N TYR A 40 10.39 -8.71 1.24
CA TYR A 40 9.66 -9.79 1.89
C TYR A 40 8.15 -9.58 1.81
N ILE A 41 7.38 -10.65 1.63
CA ILE A 41 5.94 -10.75 1.85
C ILE A 41 5.70 -12.11 2.54
N SER A 42 5.00 -12.10 3.68
CA SER A 42 4.61 -13.33 4.37
C SER A 42 3.58 -14.12 3.58
N GLU A 43 3.49 -15.42 3.80
CA GLU A 43 2.56 -16.31 3.06
C GLU A 43 1.08 -15.95 3.33
N ASP A 44 0.78 -15.42 4.50
CA ASP A 44 -0.53 -14.93 4.93
C ASP A 44 -0.83 -13.47 4.54
N PHE A 45 0.10 -12.76 3.92
CA PHE A 45 0.04 -11.33 3.61
C PHE A 45 0.02 -10.38 4.82
N LEU A 46 0.08 -10.86 6.04
CA LEU A 46 0.03 -10.00 7.22
C LEU A 46 1.26 -9.08 7.33
N LYS A 47 2.37 -9.46 6.70
CA LYS A 47 3.59 -8.67 6.73
C LYS A 47 4.20 -8.46 5.34
N ILE A 48 4.48 -7.19 5.00
CA ILE A 48 5.25 -6.78 3.83
C ILE A 48 6.44 -5.95 4.29
N GLN A 49 7.60 -6.15 3.66
CA GLN A 49 8.80 -5.35 3.91
C GLN A 49 9.37 -4.83 2.60
N ILE A 50 9.78 -3.58 2.60
CA ILE A 50 10.47 -2.94 1.48
C ILE A 50 11.81 -2.36 1.90
N ARG A 51 12.69 -2.18 0.92
CA ARG A 51 13.94 -1.43 1.01
C ARG A 51 13.93 -0.34 -0.05
N LEU A 52 14.22 0.87 0.34
CA LEU A 52 14.51 2.01 -0.54
C LEU A 52 16.01 2.29 -0.47
N PRO A 53 16.82 1.82 -1.43
CA PRO A 53 18.26 2.03 -1.40
C PRO A 53 18.60 3.50 -1.68
N PHE A 54 19.57 4.05 -0.98
CA PHE A 54 20.18 5.34 -1.35
C PHE A 54 21.05 5.16 -2.59
N SER A 55 20.79 5.90 -3.63
CA SER A 55 21.51 5.80 -4.91
C SER A 55 21.40 7.10 -5.72
N TYR A 56 22.21 7.24 -6.77
CA TYR A 56 22.14 8.35 -7.73
C TYR A 56 20.76 8.49 -8.39
N LYS A 57 19.93 7.43 -8.40
CA LYS A 57 18.60 7.44 -9.02
C LYS A 57 17.55 8.19 -8.20
N ASN A 58 17.80 8.35 -6.90
CA ASN A 58 16.88 9.00 -5.97
C ASN A 58 17.55 10.02 -5.04
N ALA A 59 18.84 10.31 -5.28
CA ALA A 59 19.51 11.42 -4.62
C ALA A 59 18.97 12.76 -5.13
N ASN A 60 18.65 13.67 -4.22
CA ASN A 60 18.24 15.03 -4.52
C ASN A 60 19.46 15.99 -4.60
N TYR A 61 19.19 17.26 -4.85
CA TYR A 61 20.22 18.31 -5.00
C TYR A 61 21.18 18.41 -3.81
N VAL A 62 20.73 18.11 -2.58
CA VAL A 62 21.55 18.15 -1.35
C VAL A 62 22.10 16.77 -0.97
N ASN A 63 22.12 15.83 -1.92
CA ASN A 63 22.66 14.47 -1.74
C ASN A 63 22.00 13.69 -0.59
N THR A 64 20.68 13.75 -0.53
CA THR A 64 19.84 12.92 0.34
C THR A 64 18.75 12.26 -0.48
N ILE A 65 18.06 11.23 0.05
CA ILE A 65 16.94 10.61 -0.66
C ILE A 65 15.85 11.67 -0.90
N PHE A 66 15.41 11.78 -2.16
CA PHE A 66 14.30 12.64 -2.56
C PHE A 66 13.00 12.25 -1.82
N GLY A 67 12.32 13.23 -1.22
CA GLY A 67 11.09 12.98 -0.46
C GLY A 67 9.98 12.32 -1.27
N GLY A 68 9.86 12.65 -2.56
CA GLY A 68 8.94 11.98 -3.47
C GLY A 68 9.24 10.48 -3.63
N SER A 69 10.52 10.07 -3.62
CA SER A 69 10.91 8.67 -3.63
C SER A 69 10.54 7.96 -2.33
N MET A 70 10.66 8.64 -1.18
CA MET A 70 10.23 8.11 0.12
C MET A 70 8.72 7.85 0.11
N PHE A 71 7.92 8.82 -0.33
CA PHE A 71 6.47 8.66 -0.41
C PHE A 71 6.06 7.55 -1.37
N SER A 72 6.50 7.61 -2.62
CA SER A 72 6.13 6.63 -3.65
C SER A 72 6.58 5.20 -3.34
N ALA A 73 7.64 5.03 -2.53
CA ALA A 73 8.11 3.72 -2.09
C ALA A 73 7.09 3.01 -1.18
N VAL A 74 6.37 3.75 -0.35
CA VAL A 74 5.42 3.20 0.63
C VAL A 74 3.97 3.30 0.19
N ASP A 75 3.67 4.21 -0.74
CA ASP A 75 2.31 4.55 -1.17
C ASP A 75 1.43 3.35 -1.54
N PRO A 76 1.87 2.36 -2.36
CA PRO A 76 0.94 1.34 -2.83
C PRO A 76 0.57 0.28 -1.79
N PHE A 77 1.34 0.13 -0.70
CA PHE A 77 1.23 -1.06 0.15
C PHE A 77 0.03 -1.06 1.10
N PRO A 78 -0.28 0.02 1.86
CA PRO A 78 -1.38 -0.03 2.82
C PRO A 78 -2.70 -0.46 2.17
N MET A 79 -3.03 0.14 1.03
CA MET A 79 -4.25 -0.20 0.27
C MET A 79 -4.16 -1.60 -0.35
N THR A 80 -3.07 -1.90 -1.08
CA THR A 80 -2.94 -3.17 -1.82
C THR A 80 -2.89 -4.35 -0.87
N GLN A 81 -2.20 -4.24 0.26
CA GLN A 81 -2.15 -5.27 1.29
C GLN A 81 -3.54 -5.51 1.86
N LEU A 82 -4.24 -4.46 2.30
CA LEU A 82 -5.56 -4.58 2.87
C LEU A 82 -6.56 -5.20 1.89
N MET A 83 -6.55 -4.80 0.61
CA MET A 83 -7.38 -5.43 -0.44
C MET A 83 -7.17 -6.93 -0.55
N ASN A 84 -5.93 -7.40 -0.39
CA ASN A 84 -5.62 -8.83 -0.45
C ASN A 84 -6.04 -9.59 0.81
N LEU A 85 -6.07 -8.92 1.96
CA LEU A 85 -6.39 -9.51 3.26
C LEU A 85 -7.90 -9.61 3.51
N ILE A 86 -8.67 -8.55 3.19
CA ILE A 86 -10.12 -8.55 3.45
C ILE A 86 -10.96 -9.13 2.31
N GLY A 87 -10.37 -9.25 1.10
CA GLY A 87 -11.00 -9.91 -0.03
C GLY A 87 -11.86 -9.02 -0.93
N ASP A 88 -12.53 -9.68 -1.89
CA ASP A 88 -13.22 -9.01 -3.01
C ASP A 88 -14.64 -8.48 -2.66
N ASP A 89 -15.12 -8.70 -1.44
CA ASP A 89 -16.43 -8.19 -0.97
C ASP A 89 -16.37 -6.73 -0.50
N TYR A 90 -15.18 -6.17 -0.48
CA TYR A 90 -14.92 -4.81 -0.04
C TYR A 90 -14.30 -3.96 -1.15
N VAL A 91 -14.52 -2.67 -1.04
CA VAL A 91 -13.85 -1.62 -1.83
C VAL A 91 -12.88 -0.91 -0.91
N VAL A 92 -11.62 -0.79 -1.32
CA VAL A 92 -10.57 -0.10 -0.59
C VAL A 92 -9.96 0.97 -1.48
N TRP A 93 -9.88 2.22 -1.00
CA TRP A 93 -9.30 3.34 -1.72
C TRP A 93 -8.46 4.23 -0.80
N ASP A 94 -7.33 4.70 -1.31
CA ASP A 94 -6.61 5.80 -0.67
C ASP A 94 -7.37 7.11 -0.89
N LYS A 95 -7.63 7.89 0.16
CA LYS A 95 -8.31 9.19 0.08
C LYS A 95 -7.40 10.37 0.31
N ALA A 96 -6.45 10.23 1.21
CA ALA A 96 -5.50 11.28 1.55
C ALA A 96 -4.21 10.67 2.10
N ALA A 97 -3.15 11.44 2.06
CA ALA A 97 -1.90 11.11 2.71
C ALA A 97 -1.25 12.37 3.27
N GLU A 98 -0.66 12.24 4.44
CA GLU A 98 0.23 13.22 5.04
C GLU A 98 1.62 12.62 5.15
N ILE A 99 2.64 13.38 4.84
CA ILE A 99 4.03 12.96 4.94
C ILE A 99 4.81 13.90 5.84
N PHE A 100 5.57 13.32 6.76
CA PHE A 100 6.42 14.03 7.69
C PHE A 100 7.88 13.62 7.49
N PHE A 101 8.68 14.51 6.94
CA PHE A 101 10.12 14.31 6.80
C PHE A 101 10.78 14.64 8.14
N ARG A 102 11.32 13.63 8.81
CA ARG A 102 11.92 13.78 10.15
C ARG A 102 13.41 14.11 10.07
N ARG A 103 14.11 13.52 9.08
CA ARG A 103 15.55 13.68 8.90
C ARG A 103 15.96 13.50 7.43
N PRO A 104 17.04 14.17 6.97
CA PRO A 104 17.67 13.87 5.69
C PRO A 104 18.24 12.45 5.69
N ALA A 105 17.93 11.63 4.71
CA ALA A 105 18.42 10.26 4.61
C ALA A 105 19.57 10.15 3.59
N LYS A 106 20.70 9.58 4.04
CA LYS A 106 21.89 9.29 3.21
C LYS A 106 22.27 7.81 3.28
N GLU A 107 21.33 6.97 3.62
CA GLU A 107 21.48 5.53 3.73
C GLU A 107 20.23 4.81 3.23
N ASP A 108 20.29 3.49 3.13
CA ASP A 108 19.13 2.68 2.76
C ASP A 108 18.03 2.77 3.80
N LEU A 109 16.81 2.96 3.35
CA LEU A 109 15.63 2.99 4.20
C LEU A 109 14.80 1.73 4.08
N TYR A 110 14.13 1.39 5.15
CA TYR A 110 13.27 0.22 5.26
C TYR A 110 11.90 0.60 5.81
N ALA A 111 10.86 -0.06 5.32
CA ALA A 111 9.52 0.05 5.88
C ALA A 111 8.89 -1.34 6.01
N GLU A 112 8.04 -1.48 7.02
CA GLU A 112 7.20 -2.65 7.24
C GLU A 112 5.74 -2.23 7.23
N PHE A 113 4.91 -3.09 6.66
CA PHE A 113 3.46 -2.98 6.66
C PHE A 113 2.94 -4.24 7.34
N ILE A 114 2.23 -4.06 8.44
CA ILE A 114 1.76 -5.16 9.28
C ILE A 114 0.28 -4.93 9.58
N TYR A 115 -0.51 -5.99 9.40
CA TYR A 115 -1.85 -6.12 9.92
C TYR A 115 -1.91 -7.33 10.85
N THR A 116 -2.76 -7.27 11.87
CA THR A 116 -3.07 -8.43 12.70
C THR A 116 -4.43 -9.02 12.31
N GLU A 117 -4.66 -10.27 12.67
CA GLU A 117 -5.96 -10.91 12.43
C GLU A 117 -7.10 -10.16 13.16
N GLU A 118 -6.82 -9.67 14.37
CA GLU A 118 -7.78 -8.89 15.16
C GLU A 118 -8.15 -7.59 14.45
N GLU A 119 -7.16 -6.85 13.94
CA GLU A 119 -7.41 -5.62 13.17
C GLU A 119 -8.26 -5.88 11.92
N LEU A 120 -8.02 -7.00 11.24
CA LEU A 120 -8.77 -7.37 10.04
C LEU A 120 -10.23 -7.72 10.37
N GLU A 121 -10.48 -8.45 11.46
CA GLU A 121 -11.84 -8.76 11.90
C GLU A 121 -12.59 -7.48 12.34
N GLU A 122 -11.95 -6.57 13.07
CA GLU A 122 -12.53 -5.27 13.40
C GLU A 122 -12.90 -4.45 12.15
N ILE A 123 -12.02 -4.46 11.13
CA ILE A 123 -12.25 -3.76 9.85
C ILE A 123 -13.48 -4.35 9.14
N LYS A 124 -13.58 -5.68 9.06
CA LYS A 124 -14.72 -6.37 8.44
C LYS A 124 -16.02 -6.10 9.19
N GLN A 125 -15.98 -6.18 10.52
CA GLN A 125 -17.14 -5.88 11.36
C GLN A 125 -17.63 -4.45 11.16
N LYS A 126 -16.73 -3.46 11.22
CA LYS A 126 -17.09 -2.04 10.96
C LYS A 126 -17.67 -1.83 9.57
N ALA A 127 -17.12 -2.49 8.55
CA ALA A 127 -17.65 -2.40 7.19
C ALA A 127 -19.05 -3.03 7.06
N HIS A 128 -19.37 -4.06 7.87
CA HIS A 128 -20.69 -4.64 7.93
C HIS A 128 -21.68 -3.71 8.63
N GLU A 129 -21.31 -3.13 9.77
CA GLU A 129 -22.17 -2.29 10.60
C GLU A 129 -22.42 -0.91 9.99
N GLN A 130 -21.38 -0.27 9.45
CA GLN A 130 -21.41 1.13 8.99
C GLN A 130 -21.53 1.26 7.47
N ASN A 131 -21.43 0.16 6.72
CA ASN A 131 -21.34 0.10 5.26
C ASN A 131 -20.08 0.75 4.66
N GLU A 132 -19.63 1.88 5.18
CA GLU A 132 -18.39 2.57 4.77
C GLU A 132 -17.79 3.36 5.93
N PHE A 133 -16.44 3.39 5.97
CA PHE A 133 -15.69 4.14 6.98
C PHE A 133 -14.25 4.40 6.48
N GLU A 134 -13.49 5.12 7.29
CA GLU A 134 -12.08 5.43 7.01
C GLU A 134 -11.20 5.02 8.17
N ILE A 135 -10.01 4.52 7.85
CA ILE A 135 -8.94 4.27 8.83
C ILE A 135 -7.71 5.10 8.49
N VAL A 136 -6.85 5.33 9.46
CA VAL A 136 -5.54 5.94 9.25
C VAL A 136 -4.46 4.89 9.48
N VAL A 137 -3.71 4.57 8.41
CA VAL A 137 -2.57 3.66 8.47
C VAL A 137 -1.29 4.47 8.50
N THR A 138 -0.45 4.25 9.50
CA THR A 138 0.83 4.93 9.65
C THR A 138 1.98 4.00 9.26
N THR A 139 2.83 4.45 8.33
CA THR A 139 4.04 3.76 7.89
C THR A 139 5.26 4.61 8.21
N LYS A 140 6.32 3.99 8.72
CA LYS A 140 7.60 4.67 8.98
C LYS A 140 8.68 4.11 8.05
N LEU A 141 9.48 5.01 7.49
CA LEU A 141 10.73 4.68 6.82
C LEU A 141 11.87 4.90 7.82
N THR A 142 12.59 3.84 8.10
CA THR A 142 13.64 3.77 9.12
C THR A 142 14.95 3.26 8.53
N ASN A 143 16.06 3.38 9.28
CA ASN A 143 17.27 2.58 9.02
C ASN A 143 17.00 1.08 9.28
N LYS A 144 17.99 0.24 8.99
CA LYS A 144 17.82 -1.23 9.02
C LYS A 144 17.47 -1.77 10.41
N ASP A 145 18.04 -1.22 11.46
CA ASP A 145 17.80 -1.63 12.85
C ASP A 145 16.60 -0.93 13.51
N LYS A 146 15.90 -0.07 12.76
CA LYS A 146 14.70 0.68 13.16
C LYS A 146 14.94 1.71 14.29
N SER A 147 16.18 2.03 14.60
CA SER A 147 16.52 2.99 15.65
C SER A 147 16.26 4.44 15.25
N ILE A 148 16.28 4.74 13.94
CA ILE A 148 16.09 6.08 13.40
C ILE A 148 14.92 6.12 12.44
N VAL A 149 13.95 7.04 12.69
CA VAL A 149 12.86 7.34 11.78
C VAL A 149 13.25 8.53 10.90
N TYR A 150 13.26 8.33 9.59
CA TYR A 150 13.54 9.35 8.58
C TYR A 150 12.30 10.00 8.03
N CYS A 151 11.24 9.21 7.87
CA CYS A 151 9.99 9.67 7.29
C CYS A 151 8.82 8.90 7.92
N GLU A 152 7.71 9.59 8.13
CA GLU A 152 6.44 9.00 8.57
C GLU A 152 5.37 9.39 7.56
N VAL A 153 4.61 8.41 7.09
CA VAL A 153 3.49 8.60 6.16
C VAL A 153 2.22 8.11 6.83
N ARG A 154 1.21 8.97 6.90
CA ARG A 154 -0.13 8.65 7.38
C ARG A 154 -1.07 8.64 6.20
N LYS A 155 -1.67 7.49 5.91
CA LYS A 155 -2.61 7.34 4.82
C LYS A 155 -4.02 7.17 5.36
N ARG A 156 -4.95 7.96 4.85
CA ARG A 156 -6.38 7.77 5.07
C ARG A 156 -6.91 6.83 4.01
N VAL A 157 -7.32 5.65 4.45
CA VAL A 157 -7.81 4.57 3.61
C VAL A 157 -9.33 4.45 3.82
N TYR A 158 -10.08 4.55 2.74
CA TYR A 158 -11.53 4.34 2.71
C TYR A 158 -11.83 2.87 2.48
N ILE A 159 -12.76 2.34 3.24
CA ILE A 159 -13.23 0.96 3.16
C ILE A 159 -14.74 0.98 3.07
N ALA A 160 -15.31 0.18 2.17
CA ALA A 160 -16.76 0.05 2.05
C ALA A 160 -17.17 -1.37 1.67
N ASN A 161 -18.37 -1.77 2.10
CA ASN A 161 -19.03 -2.95 1.57
C ASN A 161 -19.31 -2.74 0.08
N LYS A 162 -18.98 -3.72 -0.76
CA LYS A 162 -19.02 -3.60 -2.21
C LYS A 162 -20.44 -3.46 -2.76
N ALA A 163 -21.44 -4.09 -2.14
CA ALA A 163 -22.83 -3.97 -2.53
C ALA A 163 -23.31 -2.53 -2.29
N PHE A 164 -23.11 -2.02 -1.09
CA PHE A 164 -23.43 -0.64 -0.72
C PHE A 164 -22.73 0.38 -1.64
N PHE A 165 -21.43 0.20 -1.91
CA PHE A 165 -20.68 1.10 -2.80
C PHE A 165 -21.26 1.15 -4.21
N LYS A 166 -21.68 0.01 -4.78
CA LYS A 166 -22.33 -0.06 -6.10
C LYS A 166 -23.66 0.69 -6.12
N GLU A 167 -24.50 0.54 -5.08
CA GLU A 167 -25.77 1.26 -4.96
C GLU A 167 -25.55 2.77 -4.87
N LYS A 168 -24.61 3.20 -4.02
CA LYS A 168 -24.22 4.59 -3.88
C LYS A 168 -23.72 5.19 -5.21
N GLN A 169 -22.95 4.45 -6.01
CA GLN A 169 -22.53 4.89 -7.34
C GLN A 169 -23.73 5.07 -8.29
N LYS A 170 -24.64 4.10 -8.35
CA LYS A 170 -25.86 4.20 -9.18
C LYS A 170 -26.70 5.42 -8.82
N ALA A 171 -26.90 5.67 -7.52
CA ALA A 171 -27.63 6.83 -7.05
C ALA A 171 -26.98 8.17 -7.46
N ARG A 172 -25.65 8.24 -7.43
CA ARG A 172 -24.89 9.43 -7.88
C ARG A 172 -25.03 9.68 -9.39
N ILE A 173 -25.00 8.64 -10.21
CA ILE A 173 -25.16 8.75 -11.66
C ILE A 173 -26.55 9.26 -11.99
N ASN A 174 -27.59 8.70 -11.36
CA ASN A 174 -28.99 9.11 -11.57
C ASN A 174 -29.26 10.56 -11.14
N LYS A 175 -28.55 11.07 -10.11
CA LYS A 175 -28.65 12.49 -9.71
C LYS A 175 -27.96 13.46 -10.67
N LYS A 176 -26.96 13.02 -11.43
CA LYS A 176 -26.24 13.85 -12.42
C LYS A 176 -26.95 13.88 -13.79
N ALA A 177 -27.86 12.94 -14.03
CA ALA A 177 -28.63 12.83 -15.27
C ALA A 177 -29.96 13.58 -15.24
N LYS A 178 -30.33 14.16 -14.09
CA LYS A 178 -31.45 15.10 -13.87
C LYS A 178 -30.91 16.52 -13.75
#